data_6b3b5a8bc8303393f1fb40ab2004e60a
#
_entry.id   6b3b5a8bc8303393f1fb40ab2004e60a
#
_cell.length_a   1.000
_cell.length_b   1.000
_cell.length_c   1.000
_cell.angle_alpha   90.00
_cell.angle_beta   90.00
_cell.angle_gamma   90.00
#
_symmetry.space_group_name_H-M   'P 1'
#
loop_
_entity.id
_entity.type
_entity.pdbx_description
1 polymer ?
#
loop_
_entity_poly.entity_id
_entity_poly.type
_entity_poly.pdbx_seq_one_letter_code
_entity_poly.pdbx_strand_id
1 'polypeptide(L)'
;MEIRDSIDFGPAQKIHICIPHINGYSHTEAFRECCERIEEEARRQSKRCTIGRAVDSESDLNLIFGAHLNPKITEGCQSKKVLLVNLERLKELDQSKYEPYFQQLNSKLYIDYSSLNCKFSESIGIQQPIYLYRPWHEQKWERIPRDTTKEWDACLIGSVTP
;
A
#
# COMPACT_ATOMS: atom_id res chain seq x y z
N MET A 1 9.00 12.23 11.49
CA MET A 1 8.04 11.47 10.64
C MET A 1 6.68 11.50 11.32
N GLU A 2 5.67 12.00 10.63
CA GLU A 2 4.32 12.14 11.14
C GLU A 2 3.53 10.86 10.85
N ILE A 3 2.89 10.30 11.87
CA ILE A 3 1.96 9.18 11.70
C ILE A 3 0.60 9.78 11.39
N ARG A 4 0.01 9.41 10.25
CA ARG A 4 -1.31 9.88 9.85
C ARG A 4 -2.29 8.71 9.79
N ASP A 5 -3.45 8.88 10.38
CA ASP A 5 -4.55 7.92 10.32
C ASP A 5 -5.40 8.07 9.06
N SER A 6 -5.11 9.08 8.25
CA SER A 6 -5.79 9.38 6.98
C SER A 6 -4.80 9.77 5.90
N ILE A 7 -5.15 9.49 4.65
CA ILE A 7 -4.40 9.95 3.47
C ILE A 7 -4.95 11.32 3.08
N ASP A 8 -4.06 12.31 2.99
CA ASP A 8 -4.39 13.58 2.34
C ASP A 8 -4.11 13.45 0.84
N PHE A 9 -5.16 13.45 0.04
CA PHE A 9 -5.03 13.39 -1.43
C PHE A 9 -4.72 14.74 -2.08
N GLY A 10 -4.57 15.78 -1.27
CA GLY A 10 -4.27 17.12 -1.76
C GLY A 10 -5.27 17.61 -2.83
N PRO A 11 -4.78 18.23 -3.92
CA PRO A 11 -5.64 18.79 -4.97
C PRO A 11 -6.24 17.71 -5.91
N ALA A 12 -5.83 16.45 -5.82
CA ALA A 12 -6.34 15.39 -6.70
C ALA A 12 -7.85 15.23 -6.55
N GLN A 13 -8.58 15.21 -7.67
CA GLN A 13 -10.03 15.00 -7.72
C GLN A 13 -10.38 13.58 -8.19
N LYS A 14 -9.55 13.02 -9.06
CA LYS A 14 -9.66 11.65 -9.55
C LYS A 14 -8.50 10.82 -9.02
N ILE A 15 -8.83 9.78 -8.25
CA ILE A 15 -7.88 8.86 -7.66
C ILE A 15 -8.09 7.49 -8.29
N HIS A 16 -7.02 6.84 -8.67
CA HIS A 16 -7.07 5.46 -9.16
C HIS A 16 -6.21 4.56 -8.28
N ILE A 17 -6.80 3.48 -7.78
CA ILE A 17 -6.10 2.45 -7.04
C ILE A 17 -5.74 1.33 -8.01
N CYS A 18 -4.45 1.13 -8.22
CA CYS A 18 -3.93 0.10 -9.12
C CYS A 18 -3.44 -1.10 -8.31
N ILE A 19 -4.06 -2.26 -8.56
CA ILE A 19 -3.64 -3.55 -8.00
C ILE A 19 -3.25 -4.43 -9.18
N PRO A 20 -1.95 -4.63 -9.47
CA PRO A 20 -1.52 -5.39 -10.62
C PRO A 20 -1.99 -6.84 -10.52
N HIS A 21 -2.49 -7.37 -11.64
CA HIS A 21 -2.76 -8.80 -11.74
C HIS A 21 -1.49 -9.53 -12.14
N ILE A 22 -1.13 -10.55 -11.39
CA ILE A 22 0.05 -11.39 -11.67
C ILE A 22 -0.40 -12.83 -11.78
N ASN A 23 -0.14 -13.44 -12.91
CA ASN A 23 -0.49 -14.83 -13.14
C ASN A 23 0.20 -15.74 -12.12
N GLY A 24 -0.59 -16.60 -11.49
CA GLY A 24 -0.11 -17.54 -10.46
C GLY A 24 0.09 -16.92 -9.07
N TYR A 25 -0.22 -15.63 -8.87
CA TYR A 25 -0.15 -14.97 -7.57
C TYR A 25 -1.56 -14.62 -7.08
N SER A 26 -2.05 -15.36 -6.09
CA SER A 26 -3.41 -15.21 -5.56
C SER A 26 -3.54 -14.17 -4.42
N HIS A 27 -2.42 -13.65 -3.91
CA HIS A 27 -2.41 -12.80 -2.72
C HIS A 27 -2.79 -11.33 -2.99
N THR A 28 -3.13 -10.96 -4.24
CA THR A 28 -3.60 -9.60 -4.55
C THR A 28 -4.88 -9.23 -3.78
N GLU A 29 -5.68 -10.21 -3.38
CA GLU A 29 -6.85 -10.00 -2.51
C GLU A 29 -6.48 -9.49 -1.11
N ALA A 30 -5.25 -9.72 -0.64
CA ALA A 30 -4.76 -9.17 0.63
C ALA A 30 -4.72 -7.63 0.64
N PHE A 31 -4.68 -7.00 -0.52
CA PHE A 31 -4.72 -5.54 -0.63
C PHE A 31 -6.14 -4.96 -0.60
N ARG A 32 -7.16 -5.80 -0.76
CA ARG A 32 -8.56 -5.37 -0.91
C ARG A 32 -9.02 -4.50 0.26
N GLU A 33 -8.76 -4.93 1.48
CA GLU A 33 -9.18 -4.17 2.68
C GLU A 33 -8.53 -2.77 2.72
N CYS A 34 -7.25 -2.68 2.39
CA CYS A 34 -6.56 -1.39 2.28
C CYS A 34 -7.16 -0.52 1.18
N CYS A 35 -7.50 -1.10 0.03
CA CYS A 35 -8.08 -0.39 -1.10
C CYS A 35 -9.48 0.15 -0.77
N GLU A 36 -10.33 -0.67 -0.15
CA GLU A 36 -11.68 -0.27 0.29
C GLU A 36 -11.60 0.87 1.32
N ARG A 37 -10.62 0.82 2.22
CA ARG A 37 -10.39 1.89 3.18
C ARG A 37 -9.98 3.20 2.51
N ILE A 38 -9.07 3.12 1.55
CA ILE A 38 -8.62 4.28 0.78
C ILE A 38 -9.76 4.85 -0.07
N GLU A 39 -10.58 4.00 -0.68
CA GLU A 39 -11.75 4.42 -1.43
C GLU A 39 -12.76 5.14 -0.52
N GLU A 40 -13.01 4.62 0.68
CA GLU A 40 -13.88 5.24 1.66
C GLU A 40 -13.35 6.62 2.09
N GLU A 41 -12.06 6.72 2.32
CA GLU A 41 -11.41 7.98 2.69
C GLU A 41 -11.46 9.00 1.55
N ALA A 42 -11.23 8.58 0.31
CA ALA A 42 -11.40 9.43 -0.87
C ALA A 42 -12.84 9.96 -0.99
N ARG A 43 -13.83 9.10 -0.74
CA ARG A 43 -15.25 9.48 -0.76
C ARG A 43 -15.57 10.49 0.34
N ARG A 44 -15.01 10.35 1.55
CA ARG A 44 -15.17 11.33 2.64
C ARG A 44 -14.63 12.71 2.26
N GLN A 45 -13.58 12.74 1.46
CA GLN A 45 -12.99 13.98 0.93
C GLN A 45 -13.66 14.44 -0.38
N SER A 46 -14.82 13.89 -0.74
CA SER A 46 -15.54 14.21 -1.98
C SER A 46 -14.72 13.99 -3.25
N LYS A 47 -13.80 13.02 -3.24
CA LYS A 47 -12.97 12.63 -4.39
C LYS A 47 -13.62 11.45 -5.13
N ARG A 48 -13.41 11.40 -6.46
CA ARG A 48 -13.75 10.23 -7.26
C ARG A 48 -12.65 9.20 -7.14
N CYS A 49 -12.99 7.97 -6.76
CA CYS A 49 -12.04 6.88 -6.65
C CYS A 49 -12.47 5.69 -7.54
N THR A 50 -11.51 5.08 -8.21
CA THR A 50 -11.69 3.87 -9.02
C THR A 50 -10.61 2.85 -8.67
N ILE A 51 -10.90 1.56 -8.88
CA ILE A 51 -9.96 0.46 -8.66
C ILE A 51 -9.76 -0.29 -9.97
N GLY A 52 -8.52 -0.59 -10.33
CA GLY A 52 -8.19 -1.31 -11.56
C GLY A 52 -6.86 -2.06 -11.48
N ARG A 53 -6.48 -2.68 -12.62
CA ARG A 53 -5.28 -3.53 -12.72
C ARG A 53 -4.11 -2.87 -13.42
N ALA A 54 -4.33 -1.75 -14.03
CA ALA A 54 -3.34 -0.94 -14.73
C ALA A 54 -3.45 0.50 -14.28
N VAL A 55 -2.42 1.29 -14.50
CA VAL A 55 -2.42 2.73 -14.22
C VAL A 55 -3.44 3.43 -15.11
N ASP A 56 -4.14 4.40 -14.56
CA ASP A 56 -5.06 5.27 -15.30
C ASP A 56 -4.39 6.62 -15.58
N SER A 57 -4.11 6.90 -16.86
CA SER A 57 -3.48 8.15 -17.31
C SER A 57 -4.37 9.38 -17.11
N GLU A 58 -5.69 9.17 -17.03
CA GLU A 58 -6.69 10.25 -16.85
C GLU A 58 -6.93 10.59 -15.37
N SER A 59 -6.37 9.82 -14.46
CA SER A 59 -6.44 10.10 -13.03
C SER A 59 -5.40 11.13 -12.62
N ASP A 60 -5.75 11.94 -11.62
CA ASP A 60 -4.84 12.93 -11.05
C ASP A 60 -3.79 12.26 -10.16
N LEU A 61 -4.16 11.13 -9.54
CA LEU A 61 -3.30 10.35 -8.67
C LEU A 61 -3.56 8.85 -8.84
N ASN A 62 -2.50 8.10 -9.05
CA ASN A 62 -2.51 6.65 -9.04
C ASN A 62 -1.83 6.14 -7.76
N LEU A 63 -2.55 5.37 -6.96
CA LEU A 63 -2.04 4.64 -5.81
C LEU A 63 -1.71 3.22 -6.26
N ILE A 64 -0.45 2.83 -6.23
CA ILE A 64 0.00 1.54 -6.77
C ILE A 64 0.39 0.59 -5.65
N PHE A 65 -0.37 -0.49 -5.52
CA PHE A 65 -0.08 -1.62 -4.65
C PHE A 65 0.75 -2.66 -5.38
N GLY A 66 1.56 -3.43 -4.65
CA GLY A 66 2.29 -4.56 -5.23
C GLY A 66 3.29 -4.19 -6.34
N ALA A 67 3.83 -2.98 -6.33
CA ALA A 67 4.81 -2.54 -7.33
C ALA A 67 6.07 -3.41 -7.35
N HIS A 68 6.42 -4.07 -6.24
CA HIS A 68 7.52 -5.03 -6.16
C HIS A 68 7.29 -6.28 -7.03
N LEU A 69 6.03 -6.63 -7.31
CA LEU A 69 5.64 -7.78 -8.15
C LEU A 69 5.67 -7.44 -9.65
N ASN A 70 5.44 -6.17 -9.99
CA ASN A 70 5.50 -5.68 -11.36
C ASN A 70 6.16 -4.29 -11.41
N PRO A 71 7.50 -4.23 -11.40
CA PRO A 71 8.22 -2.96 -11.42
C PRO A 71 7.96 -2.08 -12.64
N LYS A 72 7.49 -2.68 -13.75
CA LYS A 72 7.17 -1.93 -14.96
C LYS A 72 5.83 -1.20 -14.92
N ILE A 73 5.01 -1.44 -13.88
CA ILE A 73 3.66 -0.88 -13.78
C ILE A 73 3.63 0.66 -13.81
N THR A 74 4.74 1.29 -13.45
CA THR A 74 4.87 2.75 -13.46
C THR A 74 5.54 3.31 -14.72
N GLU A 75 5.90 2.46 -15.68
CA GLU A 75 6.53 2.90 -16.94
C GLU A 75 5.56 3.81 -17.71
N GLY A 76 6.06 4.93 -18.20
CA GLY A 76 5.26 5.93 -18.92
C GLY A 76 4.40 6.84 -18.06
N CYS A 77 4.33 6.62 -16.74
CA CYS A 77 3.59 7.51 -15.85
C CYS A 77 4.42 8.71 -15.42
N GLN A 78 3.81 9.89 -15.41
CA GLN A 78 4.44 11.05 -14.81
C GLN A 78 4.64 10.79 -13.30
N SER A 79 5.84 11.01 -12.79
CA SER A 79 6.19 10.73 -11.38
C SER A 79 5.27 11.43 -10.37
N LYS A 80 4.78 12.63 -10.71
CA LYS A 80 3.86 13.41 -9.85
C LYS A 80 2.46 12.82 -9.72
N LYS A 81 2.08 11.88 -10.62
CA LYS A 81 0.78 11.21 -10.59
C LYS A 81 0.82 9.82 -9.97
N VAL A 82 1.94 9.43 -9.38
CA VAL A 82 2.15 8.09 -8.84
C VAL A 82 2.54 8.17 -7.38
N LEU A 83 1.83 7.42 -6.55
CA LEU A 83 2.14 7.19 -5.16
C LEU A 83 2.19 5.67 -4.92
N LEU A 84 3.35 5.15 -4.58
CA LEU A 84 3.52 3.73 -4.29
C LEU A 84 2.98 3.44 -2.88
N VAL A 85 2.31 2.30 -2.71
CA VAL A 85 1.88 1.81 -1.40
C VAL A 85 2.70 0.56 -1.08
N ASN A 86 3.67 0.72 -0.20
CA ASN A 86 4.50 -0.39 0.25
C ASN A 86 3.86 -1.09 1.44
N LEU A 87 3.61 -2.38 1.31
CA LEU A 87 3.16 -3.27 2.39
C LEU A 87 4.15 -4.40 2.65
N GLU A 88 5.33 -4.34 2.04
CA GLU A 88 6.39 -5.33 2.20
C GLU A 88 7.38 -4.94 3.30
N ARG A 89 8.01 -5.93 3.89
CA ARG A 89 9.12 -5.74 4.84
C ARG A 89 10.41 -5.52 4.05
N LEU A 90 10.74 -4.27 3.76
CA LEU A 90 11.83 -3.91 2.85
C LEU A 90 13.17 -4.53 3.23
N LYS A 91 13.48 -4.68 4.52
CA LYS A 91 14.71 -5.30 5.00
C LYS A 91 14.82 -6.79 4.64
N GLU A 92 13.68 -7.47 4.49
CA GLU A 92 13.60 -8.90 4.18
C GLU A 92 13.63 -9.18 2.67
N LEU A 93 13.46 -8.14 1.84
CA LEU A 93 13.58 -8.27 0.39
C LEU A 93 15.05 -8.36 -0.03
N ASP A 94 15.36 -9.32 -0.89
CA ASP A 94 16.65 -9.41 -1.55
C ASP A 94 16.82 -8.19 -2.49
N GLN A 95 17.72 -7.27 -2.12
CA GLN A 95 17.92 -6.03 -2.85
C GLN A 95 18.33 -6.25 -4.30
N SER A 96 19.11 -7.31 -4.59
CA SER A 96 19.55 -7.61 -5.96
C SER A 96 18.38 -8.09 -6.83
N LYS A 97 17.50 -8.93 -6.28
CA LYS A 97 16.32 -9.44 -6.95
C LYS A 97 15.26 -8.35 -7.15
N TYR A 98 15.11 -7.47 -6.19
CA TYR A 98 14.10 -6.39 -6.19
C TYR A 98 14.69 -5.02 -6.50
N GLU A 99 15.89 -4.96 -7.10
CA GLU A 99 16.55 -3.69 -7.46
C GLU A 99 15.63 -2.72 -8.22
N PRO A 100 14.86 -3.13 -9.24
CA PRO A 100 13.96 -2.21 -9.94
C PRO A 100 12.88 -1.61 -9.03
N TYR A 101 12.43 -2.34 -8.02
CA TYR A 101 11.48 -1.83 -7.03
C TYR A 101 12.14 -0.79 -6.11
N PHE A 102 13.34 -1.06 -5.61
CA PHE A 102 14.10 -0.10 -4.80
C PHE A 102 14.41 1.19 -5.57
N GLN A 103 14.71 1.08 -6.87
CA GLN A 103 14.87 2.25 -7.75
C GLN A 103 13.58 3.07 -7.86
N GLN A 104 12.41 2.41 -7.91
CA GLN A 104 11.12 3.12 -7.89
C GLN A 104 10.87 3.82 -6.56
N LEU A 105 11.13 3.17 -5.42
CA LEU A 105 11.02 3.79 -4.10
C LEU A 105 11.94 5.01 -3.97
N ASN A 106 13.12 5.00 -4.61
CA ASN A 106 14.05 6.13 -4.61
C ASN A 106 13.61 7.28 -5.53
N SER A 107 12.84 7.00 -6.58
CA SER A 107 12.46 7.97 -7.60
C SER A 107 11.04 8.50 -7.48
N LYS A 108 10.19 7.88 -6.67
CA LYS A 108 8.77 8.20 -6.52
C LYS A 108 8.38 8.36 -5.06
N LEU A 109 7.31 9.11 -4.84
CA LEU A 109 6.69 9.19 -3.53
C LEU A 109 6.11 7.82 -3.15
N TYR A 110 6.25 7.43 -1.89
CA TYR A 110 5.62 6.21 -1.40
C TYR A 110 5.10 6.34 0.03
N ILE A 111 4.07 5.55 0.30
CA ILE A 111 3.49 5.36 1.62
C ILE A 111 4.04 4.05 2.18
N ASP A 112 4.37 4.04 3.46
CA ASP A 112 4.79 2.85 4.18
C ASP A 112 3.96 2.66 5.45
N TYR A 113 3.74 1.41 5.84
CA TYR A 113 3.02 1.06 7.06
C TYR A 113 3.94 0.89 8.29
N SER A 114 5.26 0.88 8.07
CA SER A 114 6.24 0.49 9.06
C SER A 114 7.33 1.53 9.27
N SER A 115 7.47 2.00 10.51
CA SER A 115 8.60 2.87 10.89
C SER A 115 9.96 2.19 10.72
N LEU A 116 10.01 0.85 10.81
CA LEU A 116 11.24 0.08 10.57
C LEU A 116 11.64 0.11 9.09
N ASN A 117 10.66 0.01 8.19
CA ASN A 117 10.91 0.18 6.76
C ASN A 117 11.42 1.57 6.43
N CYS A 118 10.83 2.62 7.02
CA CYS A 118 11.28 3.98 6.81
C CYS A 118 12.74 4.18 7.26
N LYS A 119 13.09 3.68 8.45
CA LYS A 119 14.48 3.71 8.93
C LYS A 119 15.43 2.92 8.05
N PHE A 120 15.00 1.75 7.56
CA PHE A 120 15.79 0.95 6.63
C PHE A 120 15.99 1.70 5.30
N SER A 121 14.93 2.27 4.73
CA SER A 121 15.02 3.07 3.50
C SER A 121 16.00 4.24 3.63
N GLU A 122 15.93 4.98 4.72
CA GLU A 122 16.89 6.05 5.04
C GLU A 122 18.33 5.52 5.10
N SER A 123 18.55 4.34 5.71
CA SER A 123 19.88 3.73 5.85
C SER A 123 20.51 3.32 4.53
N ILE A 124 19.70 3.05 3.49
CA ILE A 124 20.16 2.71 2.13
C ILE A 124 20.06 3.89 1.16
N GLY A 125 19.81 5.11 1.66
CA GLY A 125 19.82 6.34 0.87
C GLY A 125 18.52 6.66 0.14
N ILE A 126 17.42 5.96 0.40
CA ILE A 126 16.11 6.30 -0.14
C ILE A 126 15.54 7.46 0.67
N GLN A 127 15.36 8.62 0.03
CA GLN A 127 15.02 9.87 0.70
C GLN A 127 13.51 10.21 0.67
N GLN A 128 12.65 9.34 0.14
CA GLN A 128 11.26 9.66 -0.17
C GLN A 128 10.18 8.89 0.63
N PRO A 129 10.41 8.36 1.85
CA PRO A 129 9.31 7.84 2.63
C PRO A 129 8.48 9.01 3.14
N ILE A 130 7.22 9.09 2.74
CA ILE A 130 6.45 10.27 3.06
C ILE A 130 5.47 10.05 4.17
N TYR A 131 4.89 8.88 4.26
CA TYR A 131 3.83 8.64 5.22
C TYR A 131 3.99 7.28 5.87
N LEU A 132 3.83 7.26 7.19
CA LEU A 132 3.42 6.07 7.89
C LEU A 132 1.90 6.04 7.88
N TYR A 133 1.33 5.14 7.11
CA TYR A 133 -0.12 4.96 7.03
C TYR A 133 -0.50 3.63 7.67
N ARG A 134 -1.45 3.68 8.60
CA ARG A 134 -2.05 2.48 9.20
C ARG A 134 -3.36 2.18 8.49
N PRO A 135 -3.38 1.20 7.57
CA PRO A 135 -4.57 0.89 6.78
C PRO A 135 -5.66 0.14 7.55
N TRP A 136 -5.43 -0.15 8.84
CA TRP A 136 -6.37 -0.93 9.64
C TRP A 136 -7.42 -0.05 10.29
N HIS A 137 -8.62 -0.55 10.31
CA HIS A 137 -9.75 0.05 11.00
C HIS A 137 -9.84 -0.51 12.41
N GLU A 138 -9.51 0.27 13.43
CA GLU A 138 -9.75 -0.12 14.82
C GLU A 138 -11.22 -0.48 15.08
N GLN A 139 -12.15 0.22 14.42
CA GLN A 139 -13.59 -0.04 14.54
C GLN A 139 -14.07 -1.40 13.98
N LYS A 140 -13.35 -2.04 13.07
CA LYS A 140 -13.71 -3.40 12.60
C LYS A 140 -13.48 -4.44 13.71
N TRP A 141 -12.50 -4.23 14.58
CA TRP A 141 -12.19 -5.13 15.69
C TRP A 141 -13.17 -5.00 16.85
N GLU A 142 -13.82 -3.85 17.03
CA GLU A 142 -14.85 -3.64 18.05
C GLU A 142 -16.14 -4.41 17.76
N ARG A 143 -16.35 -4.86 16.50
CA ARG A 143 -17.55 -5.60 16.09
C ARG A 143 -17.49 -7.11 16.35
N ILE A 144 -16.36 -7.62 16.81
CA ILE A 144 -16.30 -9.02 17.25
C ILE A 144 -17.01 -9.09 18.59
N PRO A 145 -18.15 -9.80 18.70
CA PRO A 145 -18.85 -9.93 19.95
C PRO A 145 -17.90 -10.46 21.03
N ARG A 146 -17.78 -9.74 22.12
CA ARG A 146 -16.90 -10.15 23.25
C ARG A 146 -17.42 -11.37 24.01
N ASP A 147 -18.61 -11.85 23.65
CA ASP A 147 -19.33 -12.95 24.31
C ASP A 147 -19.17 -14.33 23.67
N THR A 148 -18.24 -14.50 22.74
CA THR A 148 -17.91 -15.83 22.26
C THR A 148 -17.03 -16.53 23.28
N THR A 149 -17.50 -17.66 23.80
CA THR A 149 -16.63 -18.62 24.52
C THR A 149 -15.42 -18.90 23.64
N LYS A 150 -14.25 -18.48 24.09
CA LYS A 150 -13.02 -18.68 23.35
C LYS A 150 -12.71 -20.18 23.37
N GLU A 151 -12.74 -20.82 22.20
CA GLU A 151 -12.25 -22.18 22.05
C GLU A 151 -10.71 -22.24 21.97
N TRP A 152 -10.08 -21.09 21.65
CA TRP A 152 -8.64 -20.99 21.43
C TRP A 152 -8.07 -19.74 22.08
N ASP A 153 -6.91 -19.87 22.70
CA ASP A 153 -6.19 -18.75 23.31
C ASP A 153 -5.36 -17.95 22.28
N ALA A 154 -5.15 -18.51 21.10
CA ALA A 154 -4.43 -17.86 20.01
C ALA A 154 -4.93 -18.30 18.64
N CYS A 155 -4.92 -17.39 17.67
CA CYS A 155 -5.20 -17.65 16.27
C CYS A 155 -4.03 -17.12 15.43
N LEU A 156 -3.44 -17.99 14.60
CA LEU A 156 -2.45 -17.61 13.61
C LEU A 156 -3.14 -17.47 12.26
N ILE A 157 -3.14 -16.24 11.71
CA ILE A 157 -3.65 -15.96 10.37
C ILE A 157 -2.46 -15.70 9.45
N GLY A 158 -2.25 -16.56 8.47
CA GLY A 158 -1.16 -16.43 7.51
C GLY A 158 -0.70 -17.77 6.96
N SER A 159 0.23 -17.74 6.02
CA SER A 159 0.91 -18.94 5.54
C SER A 159 2.15 -19.20 6.39
N VAL A 160 2.25 -20.39 6.96
CA VAL A 160 3.48 -20.87 7.57
C VAL A 160 4.26 -21.57 6.45
N THR A 161 5.34 -20.93 5.98
CA THR A 161 6.33 -21.61 5.13
C THR A 161 7.31 -22.35 6.04
N PRO A 162 7.57 -23.65 5.79
CA PRO A 162 8.55 -24.41 6.54
C PRO A 162 9.97 -23.89 6.35
#